data_4bd29aaa3a781b8e95867676ec1caabd
#
_entry.id   4bd29aaa3a781b8e95867676ec1caabd
#
_cell.length_a   1.000
_cell.length_b   1.000
_cell.length_c   1.000
_cell.angle_alpha   90.00
_cell.angle_beta   90.00
_cell.angle_gamma   90.00
#
_symmetry.space_group_name_H-M   'P 1'
#
loop_
_entity.id
_entity.type
_entity.pdbx_description
1 polymer ?
#
loop_
_entity_poly.entity_id
_entity_poly.type
_entity_poly.pdbx_seq_one_letter_code
_entity_poly.pdbx_strand_id
1 'polypeptide(L)'
;MDFKNSSDGVDVVINEKNQSTKLKSKLLFGCDGASSFIRKKLDINLEDLGFNQKWLVCDAHLTKDIGLKNELVQVCNPSRPGTFLHGRRGHLRFEFRVMPDDDEDTIINESFIWELLSPWINKDNALLERAAIYTFHACIAERWNEDNIFIAGDAAHQMPPFMGAGMGTGIRDVSNLAWKVDLFFNNKCSRDIFKTYQNERYPHAKWTVAQTKSIGEMIEGFCAAEEGKEYTPEGPSYEAKFPHIPEGVFGDTSDMITGCPIPQPILNRESKPIKLDRIIASKFSIISNKALPMLSPKAELIFKHLSIHFEKITSKDDKESRLRNIFDKYDFVLVRPDLYVYGGCDLENISNIIESLEDTFFLKL
;
A
#
# COMPACT_ATOMS: atom_id res chain seq x y z
N MET A 1 -24.05 -5.11 -11.99
CA MET A 1 -22.97 -6.13 -12.14
C MET A 1 -23.40 -7.38 -11.40
N ASP A 2 -23.07 -8.55 -11.90
CA ASP A 2 -23.24 -9.83 -11.24
C ASP A 2 -22.10 -10.77 -11.62
N PHE A 3 -21.80 -11.79 -10.81
CA PHE A 3 -20.78 -12.79 -11.16
C PHE A 3 -21.07 -14.14 -10.53
N LYS A 4 -20.53 -15.19 -11.16
CA LYS A 4 -20.58 -16.56 -10.65
C LYS A 4 -19.19 -17.18 -10.77
N ASN A 5 -18.64 -17.62 -9.63
CA ASN A 5 -17.37 -18.33 -9.58
C ASN A 5 -17.55 -19.80 -10.01
N SER A 6 -16.56 -20.36 -10.70
CA SER A 6 -16.53 -21.76 -11.14
C SER A 6 -15.09 -22.27 -11.15
N SER A 7 -14.90 -23.59 -11.28
CA SER A 7 -13.55 -24.20 -11.37
C SER A 7 -12.71 -23.65 -12.55
N ASP A 8 -13.38 -23.24 -13.64
CA ASP A 8 -12.73 -22.82 -14.89
C ASP A 8 -12.55 -21.29 -15.00
N GLY A 9 -13.02 -20.52 -14.01
CA GLY A 9 -12.96 -19.06 -14.01
C GLY A 9 -14.20 -18.41 -13.44
N VAL A 10 -14.49 -17.20 -13.86
CA VAL A 10 -15.59 -16.37 -13.38
C VAL A 10 -16.45 -15.92 -14.55
N ASP A 11 -17.74 -16.23 -14.50
CA ASP A 11 -18.73 -15.64 -15.40
C ASP A 11 -19.18 -14.30 -14.80
N VAL A 12 -19.00 -13.21 -15.55
CA VAL A 12 -19.30 -11.84 -15.09
C VAL A 12 -20.38 -11.24 -15.95
N VAL A 13 -21.37 -10.60 -15.34
CA VAL A 13 -22.42 -9.84 -16.01
C VAL A 13 -22.22 -8.36 -15.71
N ILE A 14 -21.97 -7.57 -16.75
CA ILE A 14 -21.82 -6.12 -16.66
C ILE A 14 -23.09 -5.47 -17.24
N ASN A 15 -23.71 -4.57 -16.50
CA ASN A 15 -24.84 -3.78 -16.96
C ASN A 15 -24.37 -2.33 -17.23
N GLU A 16 -24.47 -1.88 -18.47
CA GLU A 16 -24.15 -0.52 -18.87
C GLU A 16 -25.26 0.01 -19.77
N LYS A 17 -25.80 1.20 -19.48
CA LYS A 17 -26.81 1.91 -20.29
C LYS A 17 -27.96 1.00 -20.78
N ASN A 18 -28.53 0.18 -19.87
CA ASN A 18 -29.60 -0.78 -20.17
C ASN A 18 -29.19 -1.97 -21.05
N GLN A 19 -27.91 -2.19 -21.30
CA GLN A 19 -27.40 -3.37 -21.94
C GLN A 19 -26.68 -4.26 -20.92
N SER A 20 -26.92 -5.56 -21.01
CA SER A 20 -26.26 -6.58 -20.18
C SER A 20 -25.26 -7.34 -21.04
N THR A 21 -23.98 -7.30 -20.66
CA THR A 21 -22.93 -8.04 -21.34
C THR A 21 -22.42 -9.16 -20.45
N LYS A 22 -22.33 -10.37 -20.97
CA LYS A 22 -21.73 -11.52 -20.29
C LYS A 22 -20.29 -11.69 -20.74
N LEU A 23 -19.38 -11.79 -19.77
CA LEU A 23 -17.95 -12.02 -19.98
C LEU A 23 -17.53 -13.28 -19.22
N LYS A 24 -16.60 -14.02 -19.79
CA LYS A 24 -15.91 -15.10 -19.09
C LYS A 24 -14.46 -14.69 -18.83
N SER A 25 -14.03 -14.76 -17.56
CA SER A 25 -12.67 -14.42 -17.14
C SER A 25 -12.05 -15.57 -16.37
N LYS A 26 -10.74 -15.72 -16.42
CA LYS A 26 -10.02 -16.69 -15.58
C LYS A 26 -9.95 -16.23 -14.12
N LEU A 27 -9.77 -14.93 -13.90
CA LEU A 27 -9.68 -14.31 -12.57
C LEU A 27 -10.52 -13.03 -12.54
N LEU A 28 -11.02 -12.65 -11.36
CA LEU A 28 -11.72 -11.40 -11.09
C LEU A 28 -11.05 -10.68 -9.92
N PHE A 29 -10.77 -9.40 -10.09
CA PHE A 29 -10.16 -8.55 -9.05
C PHE A 29 -11.14 -7.47 -8.60
N GLY A 30 -11.54 -7.52 -7.32
CA GLY A 30 -12.37 -6.54 -6.66
C GLY A 30 -11.54 -5.39 -6.10
N CYS A 31 -11.30 -4.38 -6.93
CA CYS A 31 -10.69 -3.10 -6.53
C CYS A 31 -11.78 -2.01 -6.51
N ASP A 32 -12.99 -2.36 -6.06
CA ASP A 32 -14.22 -1.60 -6.18
C ASP A 32 -14.56 -0.77 -4.92
N GLY A 33 -13.53 -0.52 -4.09
CA GLY A 33 -13.56 0.47 -3.01
C GLY A 33 -14.27 0.00 -1.74
N ALA A 34 -14.43 0.91 -0.78
CA ALA A 34 -14.92 0.65 0.56
C ALA A 34 -16.29 -0.05 0.60
N SER A 35 -17.18 0.32 -0.32
CA SER A 35 -18.52 -0.29 -0.46
C SER A 35 -18.54 -1.53 -1.34
N SER A 36 -17.39 -2.16 -1.61
CA SER A 36 -17.18 -3.26 -2.54
C SER A 36 -18.39 -4.19 -2.71
N PHE A 37 -18.91 -4.21 -3.93
CA PHE A 37 -19.95 -5.15 -4.34
C PHE A 37 -19.41 -6.60 -4.34
N ILE A 38 -18.16 -6.76 -4.80
CA ILE A 38 -17.53 -8.10 -4.90
C ILE A 38 -17.36 -8.69 -3.51
N ARG A 39 -16.80 -7.94 -2.54
CA ARG A 39 -16.67 -8.40 -1.16
C ARG A 39 -18.01 -8.81 -0.55
N LYS A 40 -19.02 -7.95 -0.68
CA LYS A 40 -20.36 -8.20 -0.12
C LYS A 40 -21.02 -9.43 -0.74
N LYS A 41 -20.86 -9.62 -2.06
CA LYS A 41 -21.45 -10.77 -2.76
C LYS A 41 -20.75 -12.09 -2.43
N LEU A 42 -19.49 -12.06 -2.01
CA LEU A 42 -18.75 -13.21 -1.50
C LEU A 42 -19.03 -13.47 0.00
N ASP A 43 -19.91 -12.68 0.61
CA ASP A 43 -20.20 -12.75 2.06
C ASP A 43 -18.92 -12.70 2.92
N ILE A 44 -18.02 -11.77 2.54
CA ILE A 44 -16.78 -11.53 3.27
C ILE A 44 -17.00 -10.37 4.26
N ASN A 45 -16.90 -10.69 5.55
CA ASN A 45 -17.05 -9.73 6.63
C ASN A 45 -15.81 -8.83 6.76
N LEU A 46 -16.02 -7.68 7.37
CA LEU A 46 -14.95 -6.78 7.82
C LEU A 46 -14.78 -6.92 9.33
N GLU A 47 -13.58 -7.24 9.77
CA GLU A 47 -13.16 -7.08 11.16
C GLU A 47 -13.07 -5.59 11.47
N ASP A 48 -13.89 -5.10 12.41
CA ASP A 48 -13.84 -3.71 12.89
C ASP A 48 -12.76 -3.58 13.97
N LEU A 49 -11.79 -2.70 13.74
CA LEU A 49 -10.71 -2.42 14.68
C LEU A 49 -11.05 -1.27 15.65
N GLY A 50 -12.29 -0.82 15.66
CA GLY A 50 -12.82 0.09 16.66
C GLY A 50 -12.53 1.56 16.38
N PHE A 51 -12.61 2.01 15.13
CA PHE A 51 -12.61 3.42 14.76
C PHE A 51 -13.74 3.70 13.79
N ASN A 52 -14.65 4.63 14.18
CA ASN A 52 -15.79 5.00 13.37
C ASN A 52 -16.15 6.47 13.64
N GLN A 53 -15.68 7.37 12.78
CA GLN A 53 -15.88 8.81 12.96
C GLN A 53 -16.31 9.47 11.66
N LYS A 54 -17.29 10.38 11.75
CA LYS A 54 -17.70 11.22 10.62
C LYS A 54 -16.83 12.46 10.54
N TRP A 55 -16.38 12.77 9.33
CA TRP A 55 -15.57 13.94 9.03
C TRP A 55 -16.09 14.65 7.79
N LEU A 56 -16.23 15.97 7.86
CA LEU A 56 -16.49 16.85 6.73
C LEU A 56 -15.16 17.09 6.01
N VAL A 57 -15.04 16.65 4.77
CA VAL A 57 -13.86 16.85 3.92
C VAL A 57 -14.18 17.91 2.89
N CYS A 58 -13.41 19.00 2.89
CA CYS A 58 -13.51 20.11 1.96
C CYS A 58 -12.26 20.21 1.11
N ASP A 59 -12.42 20.16 -0.22
CA ASP A 59 -11.36 20.43 -1.17
C ASP A 59 -11.56 21.84 -1.75
N ALA A 60 -10.53 22.66 -1.73
CA ALA A 60 -10.53 24.02 -2.26
C ALA A 60 -9.28 24.29 -3.13
N HIS A 61 -9.38 25.29 -3.99
CA HIS A 61 -8.28 25.72 -4.82
C HIS A 61 -8.00 27.20 -4.64
N LEU A 62 -6.74 27.56 -4.35
CA LEU A 62 -6.30 28.95 -4.26
C LEU A 62 -6.37 29.63 -5.63
N THR A 63 -7.02 30.77 -5.69
CA THR A 63 -7.04 31.65 -6.86
C THR A 63 -5.93 32.69 -6.84
N LYS A 64 -5.32 32.90 -5.67
CA LYS A 64 -4.21 33.82 -5.42
C LYS A 64 -3.23 33.18 -4.45
N ASP A 65 -1.95 33.45 -4.63
CA ASP A 65 -0.94 33.11 -3.62
C ASP A 65 -1.13 34.02 -2.39
N ILE A 66 -1.37 33.41 -1.24
CA ILE A 66 -1.55 34.09 0.05
C ILE A 66 -0.46 33.71 1.05
N GLY A 67 0.64 33.09 0.57
CA GLY A 67 1.79 32.73 1.39
C GLY A 67 1.56 31.58 2.36
N LEU A 68 0.56 30.72 2.12
CA LEU A 68 0.37 29.50 2.93
C LEU A 68 1.57 28.58 2.78
N LYS A 69 2.07 28.09 3.90
CA LYS A 69 3.15 27.11 3.89
C LYS A 69 2.64 25.78 3.38
N ASN A 70 3.50 25.06 2.64
CA ASN A 70 3.22 23.70 2.18
C ASN A 70 3.51 22.71 3.32
N GLU A 71 2.54 22.58 4.22
CA GLU A 71 2.62 21.74 5.41
C GLU A 71 1.27 21.04 5.68
N LEU A 72 1.35 19.96 6.44
CA LEU A 72 0.19 19.32 7.04
C LEU A 72 0.07 19.82 8.48
N VAL A 73 -1.08 20.36 8.83
CA VAL A 73 -1.39 20.87 10.17
C VAL A 73 -2.53 20.05 10.76
N GLN A 74 -2.31 19.50 11.96
CA GLN A 74 -3.34 18.89 12.77
C GLN A 74 -3.82 19.88 13.84
N VAL A 75 -5.08 20.22 13.81
CA VAL A 75 -5.72 21.11 14.80
C VAL A 75 -6.43 20.25 15.84
N CYS A 76 -5.88 20.19 17.05
CA CYS A 76 -6.46 19.44 18.16
C CYS A 76 -7.31 20.35 19.04
N ASN A 77 -8.32 20.98 18.43
CA ASN A 77 -9.30 21.80 19.16
C ASN A 77 -10.45 20.91 19.65
N PRO A 78 -10.73 20.85 20.99
CA PRO A 78 -11.81 20.03 21.54
C PRO A 78 -13.18 20.30 20.92
N SER A 79 -13.48 21.58 20.61
CA SER A 79 -14.78 21.95 20.03
C SER A 79 -14.92 21.48 18.57
N ARG A 80 -13.82 21.36 17.81
CA ARG A 80 -13.79 20.81 16.44
C ARG A 80 -12.38 20.46 16.02
N PRO A 81 -11.96 19.20 16.19
CA PRO A 81 -10.70 18.72 15.63
C PRO A 81 -10.69 18.83 14.10
N GLY A 82 -9.52 19.17 13.54
CA GLY A 82 -9.41 19.31 12.10
C GLY A 82 -8.01 19.03 11.57
N THR A 83 -7.92 18.70 10.30
CA THR A 83 -6.67 18.55 9.55
C THR A 83 -6.67 19.53 8.38
N PHE A 84 -5.57 20.20 8.18
CA PHE A 84 -5.34 21.06 7.03
C PHE A 84 -4.12 20.57 6.25
N LEU A 85 -4.29 20.40 4.94
CA LEU A 85 -3.24 19.99 4.02
C LEU A 85 -3.15 20.97 2.85
N HIS A 86 -1.99 21.61 2.70
CA HIS A 86 -1.67 22.36 1.50
C HIS A 86 -1.00 21.43 0.50
N GLY A 87 -1.71 21.13 -0.58
CA GLY A 87 -1.24 20.31 -1.68
C GLY A 87 -0.48 21.10 -2.75
N ARG A 88 -0.16 20.42 -3.85
CA ARG A 88 0.54 21.07 -4.98
C ARG A 88 -0.40 21.98 -5.78
N ARG A 89 0.17 23.04 -6.38
CA ARG A 89 -0.53 23.96 -7.29
C ARG A 89 -1.75 24.67 -6.69
N GLY A 90 -1.70 25.00 -5.40
CA GLY A 90 -2.77 25.71 -4.73
C GLY A 90 -3.96 24.85 -4.34
N HIS A 91 -3.87 23.52 -4.45
CA HIS A 91 -4.91 22.63 -3.96
C HIS A 91 -4.82 22.50 -2.45
N LEU A 92 -5.94 22.70 -1.77
CA LEU A 92 -6.08 22.66 -0.31
C LEU A 92 -7.10 21.59 0.06
N ARG A 93 -6.80 20.85 1.14
CA ARG A 93 -7.78 19.97 1.76
C ARG A 93 -7.91 20.30 3.23
N PHE A 94 -9.16 20.43 3.67
CA PHE A 94 -9.54 20.59 5.06
C PHE A 94 -10.43 19.42 5.46
N GLU A 95 -10.19 18.90 6.63
CA GLU A 95 -10.99 17.82 7.20
C GLU A 95 -11.39 18.24 8.61
N PHE A 96 -12.70 18.31 8.89
CA PHE A 96 -13.24 18.71 10.18
C PHE A 96 -14.06 17.57 10.75
N ARG A 97 -13.86 17.24 12.02
CA ARG A 97 -14.68 16.25 12.69
C ARG A 97 -16.13 16.73 12.76
N VAL A 98 -17.07 15.86 12.44
CA VAL A 98 -18.50 16.06 12.69
C VAL A 98 -18.73 15.75 14.17
N MET A 99 -19.15 16.76 14.92
CA MET A 99 -19.36 16.62 16.36
C MET A 99 -20.73 15.96 16.64
N PRO A 100 -20.93 15.33 17.82
CA PRO A 100 -22.17 14.61 18.13
C PRO A 100 -23.44 15.48 18.04
N ASP A 101 -23.31 16.78 18.29
CA ASP A 101 -24.43 17.73 18.27
C ASP A 101 -24.60 18.43 16.91
N ASP A 102 -23.79 18.11 15.92
CA ASP A 102 -23.89 18.67 14.57
C ASP A 102 -25.09 18.08 13.81
N ASP A 103 -25.81 18.93 13.13
CA ASP A 103 -26.74 18.52 12.08
C ASP A 103 -26.05 18.45 10.74
N GLU A 104 -26.05 17.27 10.11
CA GLU A 104 -25.30 16.99 8.88
C GLU A 104 -25.77 17.87 7.69
N ASP A 105 -27.05 18.21 7.61
CA ASP A 105 -27.57 19.09 6.57
C ASP A 105 -27.07 20.53 6.76
N THR A 106 -26.85 20.94 8.01
CA THR A 106 -26.32 22.27 8.34
C THR A 106 -24.82 22.36 8.07
N ILE A 107 -24.03 21.38 8.50
CA ILE A 107 -22.56 21.46 8.37
C ILE A 107 -22.07 21.33 6.93
N ILE A 108 -22.85 20.72 6.03
CA ILE A 108 -22.53 20.63 4.61
C ILE A 108 -22.97 21.88 3.83
N ASN A 109 -23.67 22.83 4.48
CA ASN A 109 -24.08 24.07 3.84
C ASN A 109 -22.86 24.95 3.53
N GLU A 110 -22.82 25.51 2.34
CA GLU A 110 -21.70 26.32 1.86
C GLU A 110 -21.35 27.49 2.80
N SER A 111 -22.33 28.13 3.42
CA SER A 111 -22.12 29.24 4.37
C SER A 111 -21.35 28.78 5.61
N PHE A 112 -21.74 27.63 6.18
CA PHE A 112 -21.06 27.03 7.33
C PHE A 112 -19.66 26.56 6.99
N ILE A 113 -19.48 25.96 5.81
CA ILE A 113 -18.14 25.55 5.31
C ILE A 113 -17.21 26.76 5.23
N TRP A 114 -17.65 27.87 4.64
CA TRP A 114 -16.82 29.08 4.56
C TRP A 114 -16.52 29.71 5.92
N GLU A 115 -17.39 29.54 6.92
CA GLU A 115 -17.13 29.93 8.31
C GLU A 115 -15.97 29.07 8.88
N LEU A 116 -16.04 27.75 8.70
CA LEU A 116 -14.95 26.83 9.13
C LEU A 116 -13.62 27.13 8.44
N LEU A 117 -13.64 27.49 7.16
CA LEU A 117 -12.43 27.77 6.37
C LEU A 117 -11.85 29.17 6.63
N SER A 118 -12.61 30.07 7.25
CA SER A 118 -12.26 31.50 7.40
C SER A 118 -10.93 31.80 8.09
N PRO A 119 -10.38 30.95 9.00
CA PRO A 119 -9.05 31.17 9.56
C PRO A 119 -7.90 31.05 8.55
N TRP A 120 -8.11 30.39 7.42
CA TRP A 120 -7.08 30.09 6.41
C TRP A 120 -7.37 30.72 5.05
N ILE A 121 -8.62 30.66 4.58
CA ILE A 121 -9.03 31.11 3.25
C ILE A 121 -10.43 31.71 3.28
N ASN A 122 -10.76 32.45 2.22
CA ASN A 122 -12.09 33.04 2.00
C ASN A 122 -12.44 33.04 0.49
N LYS A 123 -13.65 33.49 0.16
CA LYS A 123 -14.19 33.52 -1.22
C LYS A 123 -13.41 34.45 -2.16
N ASP A 124 -12.61 35.38 -1.65
CA ASP A 124 -11.81 36.31 -2.48
C ASP A 124 -10.48 35.67 -2.93
N ASN A 125 -10.02 34.62 -2.25
CA ASN A 125 -8.71 33.99 -2.49
C ASN A 125 -8.75 32.49 -2.79
N ALA A 126 -9.92 31.85 -2.66
CA ALA A 126 -10.09 30.44 -2.95
C ALA A 126 -11.47 30.10 -3.53
N LEU A 127 -11.55 28.99 -4.26
CA LEU A 127 -12.77 28.36 -4.73
C LEU A 127 -12.97 27.04 -4.00
N LEU A 128 -14.16 26.82 -3.45
CA LEU A 128 -14.58 25.53 -2.91
C LEU A 128 -14.91 24.60 -4.10
N GLU A 129 -14.14 23.51 -4.24
CA GLU A 129 -14.33 22.54 -5.32
C GLU A 129 -15.30 21.43 -4.92
N ARG A 130 -15.22 21.01 -3.66
CA ARG A 130 -16.03 19.89 -3.15
C ARG A 130 -16.13 19.94 -1.64
N ALA A 131 -17.28 19.52 -1.12
CA ALA A 131 -17.47 19.19 0.28
C ALA A 131 -18.28 17.90 0.40
N ALA A 132 -17.91 17.02 1.30
CA ALA A 132 -18.64 15.78 1.57
C ALA A 132 -18.34 15.25 2.97
N ILE A 133 -19.35 14.65 3.61
CA ILE A 133 -19.18 13.93 4.87
C ILE A 133 -18.78 12.50 4.55
N TYR A 134 -17.69 12.05 5.15
CA TYR A 134 -17.21 10.67 5.11
C TYR A 134 -17.20 10.07 6.50
N THR A 135 -17.55 8.79 6.58
CA THR A 135 -17.27 8.00 7.77
C THR A 135 -15.93 7.30 7.60
N PHE A 136 -14.97 7.64 8.45
CA PHE A 136 -13.67 6.97 8.48
C PHE A 136 -13.77 5.73 9.36
N HIS A 137 -13.41 4.59 8.79
CA HIS A 137 -13.41 3.31 9.46
C HIS A 137 -11.98 2.77 9.58
N ALA A 138 -11.73 1.97 10.62
CA ALA A 138 -10.56 1.13 10.71
C ALA A 138 -11.03 -0.32 10.67
N CYS A 139 -11.02 -0.93 9.48
CA CYS A 139 -11.49 -2.30 9.32
C CYS A 139 -10.73 -3.05 8.23
N ILE A 140 -10.74 -4.39 8.32
CA ILE A 140 -10.04 -5.28 7.42
C ILE A 140 -10.89 -6.51 7.09
N ALA A 141 -10.89 -6.93 5.82
CA ALA A 141 -11.63 -8.10 5.39
C ALA A 141 -11.00 -9.39 5.95
N GLU A 142 -11.84 -10.30 6.43
CA GLU A 142 -11.41 -11.59 6.98
C GLU A 142 -10.75 -12.48 5.92
N ARG A 143 -11.23 -12.42 4.69
CA ARG A 143 -10.73 -13.18 3.53
C ARG A 143 -10.47 -12.23 2.36
N TRP A 144 -9.34 -12.42 1.66
CA TRP A 144 -8.94 -11.57 0.54
C TRP A 144 -9.07 -12.25 -0.81
N ASN A 145 -9.33 -13.54 -0.81
CA ASN A 145 -9.60 -14.29 -2.04
C ASN A 145 -10.52 -15.48 -1.78
N GLU A 146 -11.25 -15.83 -2.82
CA GLU A 146 -12.06 -17.05 -2.91
C GLU A 146 -11.93 -17.60 -4.33
N ASP A 147 -11.27 -18.75 -4.46
CA ASP A 147 -10.97 -19.40 -5.75
C ASP A 147 -10.36 -18.42 -6.79
N ASN A 148 -11.18 -17.99 -7.77
CA ASN A 148 -10.76 -17.14 -8.89
C ASN A 148 -10.94 -15.64 -8.62
N ILE A 149 -11.39 -15.26 -7.43
CA ILE A 149 -11.78 -13.88 -7.10
C ILE A 149 -10.89 -13.37 -5.98
N PHE A 150 -10.37 -12.17 -6.15
CA PHE A 150 -9.48 -11.48 -5.21
C PHE A 150 -10.01 -10.09 -4.91
N ILE A 151 -9.83 -9.61 -3.70
CA ILE A 151 -10.09 -8.22 -3.33
C ILE A 151 -8.79 -7.52 -2.94
N ALA A 152 -8.71 -6.20 -3.21
CA ALA A 152 -7.52 -5.38 -2.94
C ALA A 152 -7.90 -3.93 -2.61
N GLY A 153 -7.01 -3.22 -1.94
CA GLY A 153 -7.23 -1.83 -1.55
C GLY A 153 -8.42 -1.67 -0.61
N ASP A 154 -9.21 -0.60 -0.76
CA ASP A 154 -10.33 -0.29 0.13
C ASP A 154 -11.43 -1.38 0.13
N ALA A 155 -11.45 -2.26 -0.87
CA ALA A 155 -12.32 -3.45 -0.85
C ALA A 155 -11.88 -4.46 0.23
N ALA A 156 -10.58 -4.53 0.53
CA ALA A 156 -10.00 -5.44 1.50
C ALA A 156 -9.71 -4.77 2.86
N HIS A 157 -9.39 -3.48 2.91
CA HIS A 157 -9.08 -2.76 4.14
C HIS A 157 -9.42 -1.28 4.03
N GLN A 158 -9.96 -0.72 5.08
CA GLN A 158 -10.31 0.70 5.20
C GLN A 158 -9.58 1.27 6.41
N MET A 159 -9.10 2.49 6.29
CA MET A 159 -8.34 3.16 7.34
C MET A 159 -8.59 4.66 7.35
N PRO A 160 -8.51 5.30 8.54
CA PRO A 160 -8.52 6.75 8.63
C PRO A 160 -7.42 7.40 7.77
N PRO A 161 -7.65 8.56 7.15
CA PRO A 161 -6.72 9.16 6.19
C PRO A 161 -5.50 9.84 6.81
N PHE A 162 -5.37 9.87 8.12
CA PHE A 162 -4.40 10.67 8.87
C PHE A 162 -2.91 10.47 8.51
N MET A 163 -2.55 9.33 7.94
CA MET A 163 -1.20 9.08 7.41
C MET A 163 -1.11 9.16 5.88
N GLY A 164 -2.24 9.35 5.18
CA GLY A 164 -2.28 9.24 3.72
C GLY A 164 -1.87 7.86 3.18
N ALA A 165 -1.99 6.79 3.98
CA ALA A 165 -1.39 5.48 3.69
C ALA A 165 -2.29 4.55 2.85
N GLY A 166 -3.60 4.82 2.75
CA GLY A 166 -4.57 3.89 2.13
C GLY A 166 -4.23 3.55 0.68
N MET A 167 -4.04 4.55 -0.17
CA MET A 167 -3.67 4.34 -1.57
C MET A 167 -2.36 3.56 -1.71
N GLY A 168 -1.33 3.91 -0.92
CA GLY A 168 -0.04 3.22 -0.94
C GLY A 168 -0.15 1.76 -0.53
N THR A 169 -1.03 1.43 0.43
CA THR A 169 -1.28 0.06 0.86
C THR A 169 -1.98 -0.74 -0.24
N GLY A 170 -3.02 -0.18 -0.88
CA GLY A 170 -3.68 -0.81 -2.02
C GLY A 170 -2.75 -1.03 -3.22
N ILE A 171 -1.84 -0.10 -3.52
CA ILE A 171 -0.81 -0.29 -4.56
C ILE A 171 0.11 -1.47 -4.21
N ARG A 172 0.48 -1.65 -2.94
CA ARG A 172 1.28 -2.81 -2.51
C ARG A 172 0.53 -4.12 -2.67
N ASP A 173 -0.79 -4.13 -2.42
CA ASP A 173 -1.61 -5.33 -2.65
C ASP A 173 -1.58 -5.74 -4.11
N VAL A 174 -1.86 -4.79 -5.01
CA VAL A 174 -1.85 -5.04 -6.45
C VAL A 174 -0.46 -5.42 -6.94
N SER A 175 0.60 -4.76 -6.45
CA SER A 175 1.97 -5.09 -6.82
C SER A 175 2.34 -6.51 -6.41
N ASN A 176 1.93 -6.94 -5.20
CA ASN A 176 2.14 -8.30 -4.72
C ASN A 176 1.39 -9.35 -5.57
N LEU A 177 0.16 -9.04 -5.96
CA LEU A 177 -0.68 -9.97 -6.71
C LEU A 177 -0.28 -10.04 -8.20
N ALA A 178 0.12 -8.92 -8.81
CA ALA A 178 0.35 -8.81 -10.24
C ALA A 178 1.42 -9.78 -10.78
N TRP A 179 2.58 -9.89 -10.11
CA TRP A 179 3.63 -10.81 -10.56
C TRP A 179 3.26 -12.28 -10.36
N LYS A 180 2.45 -12.59 -9.33
CA LYS A 180 1.91 -13.95 -9.11
C LYS A 180 0.95 -14.34 -10.23
N VAL A 181 0.12 -13.39 -10.65
CA VAL A 181 -0.79 -13.54 -11.81
C VAL A 181 0.00 -13.74 -13.09
N ASP A 182 1.08 -12.96 -13.31
CA ASP A 182 1.94 -13.10 -14.48
C ASP A 182 2.58 -14.49 -14.56
N LEU A 183 3.17 -15.00 -13.47
CA LEU A 183 3.72 -16.34 -13.43
C LEU A 183 2.67 -17.42 -13.73
N PHE A 184 1.48 -17.28 -13.15
CA PHE A 184 0.40 -18.23 -13.35
C PHE A 184 -0.10 -18.25 -14.81
N PHE A 185 -0.35 -17.07 -15.42
CA PHE A 185 -0.83 -17.00 -16.82
C PHE A 185 0.22 -17.44 -17.83
N ASN A 186 1.49 -17.29 -17.51
CA ASN A 186 2.60 -17.79 -18.33
C ASN A 186 2.94 -19.29 -18.06
N ASN A 187 2.10 -19.99 -17.29
CA ASN A 187 2.30 -21.40 -16.88
C ASN A 187 3.65 -21.66 -16.17
N LYS A 188 4.22 -20.66 -15.54
CA LYS A 188 5.50 -20.76 -14.81
C LYS A 188 5.36 -21.30 -13.40
N CYS A 189 4.17 -21.22 -12.80
CA CYS A 189 3.89 -21.72 -11.46
C CYS A 189 2.52 -22.40 -11.35
N SER A 190 2.29 -23.12 -10.24
CA SER A 190 0.96 -23.64 -9.92
C SER A 190 0.06 -22.54 -9.33
N ARG A 191 -1.25 -22.88 -9.23
CA ARG A 191 -2.22 -21.98 -8.61
C ARG A 191 -1.97 -21.72 -7.13
N ASP A 192 -1.21 -22.58 -6.47
CA ASP A 192 -0.94 -22.47 -5.02
C ASP A 192 -0.26 -21.18 -4.63
N ILE A 193 0.43 -20.53 -5.57
CA ILE A 193 1.04 -19.21 -5.35
C ILE A 193 0.03 -18.15 -4.86
N PHE A 194 -1.24 -18.27 -5.24
CA PHE A 194 -2.28 -17.33 -4.82
C PHE A 194 -2.66 -17.44 -3.35
N LYS A 195 -2.43 -18.59 -2.71
CA LYS A 195 -2.66 -18.79 -1.27
C LYS A 195 -1.77 -17.87 -0.43
N THR A 196 -0.64 -17.45 -0.99
CA THR A 196 0.32 -16.58 -0.31
C THR A 196 -0.06 -15.09 -0.34
N TYR A 197 -1.07 -14.69 -1.15
CA TYR A 197 -1.44 -13.28 -1.29
C TYR A 197 -1.93 -12.69 0.04
N GLN A 198 -2.91 -13.31 0.66
CA GLN A 198 -3.44 -12.84 1.94
C GLN A 198 -2.38 -12.97 3.06
N ASN A 199 -1.66 -14.09 3.13
CA ASN A 199 -0.64 -14.31 4.17
C ASN A 199 0.43 -13.21 4.17
N GLU A 200 0.82 -12.74 3.00
CA GLU A 200 1.81 -11.67 2.87
C GLU A 200 1.23 -10.27 3.11
N ARG A 201 0.01 -10.00 2.60
CA ARG A 201 -0.52 -8.64 2.59
C ARG A 201 -1.34 -8.28 3.83
N TYR A 202 -2.08 -9.24 4.37
CA TYR A 202 -2.95 -9.01 5.54
C TYR A 202 -2.20 -8.45 6.76
N PRO A 203 -1.04 -9.02 7.21
CA PRO A 203 -0.31 -8.48 8.36
C PRO A 203 0.13 -7.03 8.15
N HIS A 204 0.61 -6.69 6.96
CA HIS A 204 1.01 -5.32 6.61
C HIS A 204 -0.17 -4.35 6.59
N ALA A 205 -1.27 -4.74 5.98
CA ALA A 205 -2.47 -3.91 5.94
C ALA A 205 -3.05 -3.71 7.34
N LYS A 206 -3.16 -4.79 8.14
CA LYS A 206 -3.65 -4.72 9.52
C LYS A 206 -2.79 -3.80 10.38
N TRP A 207 -1.46 -3.91 10.26
CA TRP A 207 -0.54 -2.99 10.92
C TRP A 207 -0.77 -1.53 10.50
N THR A 208 -0.90 -1.26 9.19
CA THR A 208 -1.12 0.10 8.68
C THR A 208 -2.45 0.66 9.17
N VAL A 209 -3.53 -0.14 9.16
CA VAL A 209 -4.84 0.25 9.70
C VAL A 209 -4.74 0.59 11.19
N ALA A 210 -4.04 -0.22 11.97
CA ALA A 210 -3.82 0.03 13.39
C ALA A 210 -3.03 1.32 13.64
N GLN A 211 -1.98 1.61 12.85
CA GLN A 211 -1.21 2.84 12.96
C GLN A 211 -2.06 4.08 12.64
N THR A 212 -2.87 4.04 11.58
CA THR A 212 -3.75 5.16 11.23
C THR A 212 -4.84 5.40 12.29
N LYS A 213 -5.37 4.33 12.88
CA LYS A 213 -6.30 4.40 14.01
C LYS A 213 -5.65 5.09 15.22
N SER A 214 -4.42 4.68 15.60
CA SER A 214 -3.69 5.26 16.75
C SER A 214 -3.46 6.77 16.58
N ILE A 215 -3.28 7.28 15.36
CA ILE A 215 -3.22 8.73 15.13
C ILE A 215 -4.56 9.39 15.43
N GLY A 216 -5.68 8.78 15.02
CA GLY A 216 -7.00 9.29 15.37
C GLY A 216 -7.22 9.35 16.89
N GLU A 217 -6.82 8.30 17.62
CA GLU A 217 -6.87 8.25 19.08
C GLU A 217 -5.96 9.30 19.74
N MET A 218 -4.79 9.55 19.16
CA MET A 218 -3.87 10.60 19.60
C MET A 218 -4.49 12.00 19.43
N ILE A 219 -5.19 12.27 18.34
CA ILE A 219 -5.90 13.54 18.13
C ILE A 219 -6.95 13.74 19.21
N GLU A 220 -7.71 12.71 19.55
CA GLU A 220 -8.72 12.76 20.63
C GLU A 220 -8.06 12.99 22.00
N GLY A 221 -6.94 12.33 22.23
CA GLY A 221 -6.18 12.49 23.48
C GLY A 221 -5.67 13.92 23.66
N PHE A 222 -5.12 14.55 22.61
CA PHE A 222 -4.71 15.95 22.68
C PHE A 222 -5.91 16.89 22.88
N CYS A 223 -7.05 16.64 22.25
CA CYS A 223 -8.26 17.41 22.54
C CYS A 223 -8.70 17.26 24.00
N ALA A 224 -8.64 16.07 24.57
CA ALA A 224 -8.96 15.83 25.98
C ALA A 224 -7.99 16.54 26.92
N ALA A 225 -6.70 16.61 26.57
CA ALA A 225 -5.68 17.35 27.35
C ALA A 225 -5.95 18.85 27.36
N GLU A 226 -6.38 19.45 26.26
CA GLU A 226 -6.81 20.85 26.20
C GLU A 226 -8.02 21.13 27.10
N GLU A 227 -8.88 20.13 27.36
CA GLU A 227 -9.98 20.21 28.32
C GLU A 227 -9.54 19.98 29.78
N GLY A 228 -8.23 19.81 30.01
CA GLY A 228 -7.65 19.56 31.35
C GLY A 228 -7.72 18.11 31.82
N LYS A 229 -8.01 17.16 30.95
CA LYS A 229 -7.95 15.73 31.24
C LYS A 229 -6.51 15.22 31.12
N GLU A 230 -6.13 14.28 31.99
CA GLU A 230 -4.82 13.64 31.91
C GLU A 230 -4.74 12.77 30.62
N TYR A 231 -3.73 13.02 29.82
CA TYR A 231 -3.46 12.25 28.60
C TYR A 231 -1.97 11.97 28.45
N THR A 232 -1.64 10.69 28.38
CA THR A 232 -0.29 10.24 28.01
C THR A 232 -0.32 9.74 26.58
N PRO A 233 0.39 10.38 25.64
CA PRO A 233 0.39 9.95 24.25
C PRO A 233 0.95 8.53 24.09
N GLU A 234 0.12 7.59 23.73
CA GLU A 234 0.49 6.27 23.21
C GLU A 234 0.39 6.29 21.68
N GLY A 235 1.09 7.22 21.07
CA GLY A 235 1.06 7.36 19.60
C GLY A 235 1.97 6.37 18.89
N PRO A 236 1.75 6.15 17.58
CA PRO A 236 2.68 5.38 16.78
C PRO A 236 4.05 6.03 16.84
N SER A 237 5.09 5.24 17.07
CA SER A 237 6.45 5.74 16.93
C SER A 237 6.65 6.20 15.48
N TYR A 238 7.07 7.45 15.28
CA TYR A 238 7.46 7.94 13.93
C TYR A 238 8.64 7.14 13.34
N GLU A 239 9.33 6.36 14.16
CA GLU A 239 10.34 5.40 13.77
C GLU A 239 9.77 4.02 13.42
N ALA A 240 8.45 3.83 13.50
CA ALA A 240 7.81 2.56 13.19
C ALA A 240 8.11 2.15 11.76
N LYS A 241 9.02 1.19 11.61
CA LYS A 241 9.32 0.57 10.32
C LYS A 241 8.14 -0.33 9.95
N PHE A 242 7.83 -0.39 8.66
CA PHE A 242 6.93 -1.42 8.17
C PHE A 242 7.42 -2.79 8.67
N PRO A 243 6.52 -3.64 9.22
CA PRO A 243 6.91 -4.97 9.59
C PRO A 243 7.44 -5.71 8.36
N HIS A 244 8.45 -6.56 8.54
CA HIS A 244 8.79 -7.50 7.48
C HIS A 244 7.63 -8.50 7.33
N ILE A 245 7.49 -9.08 6.15
CA ILE A 245 6.48 -10.10 5.89
C ILE A 245 7.03 -11.43 6.46
N PRO A 246 6.40 -11.99 7.51
CA PRO A 246 6.96 -13.16 8.20
C PRO A 246 6.73 -14.47 7.46
N GLU A 247 5.68 -14.54 6.65
CA GLU A 247 5.23 -15.75 5.94
C GLU A 247 4.86 -15.41 4.50
N GLY A 248 5.26 -16.27 3.57
CA GLY A 248 4.95 -16.09 2.16
C GLY A 248 6.00 -16.72 1.26
N VAL A 249 6.08 -16.21 0.05
CA VAL A 249 7.10 -16.65 -0.93
C VAL A 249 8.42 -15.91 -0.69
N PHE A 250 9.12 -16.33 0.36
CA PHE A 250 10.42 -15.80 0.79
C PHE A 250 11.37 -16.95 1.14
N GLY A 251 12.66 -16.64 1.18
CA GLY A 251 13.68 -17.50 1.77
C GLY A 251 13.61 -17.51 3.30
N ASP A 252 14.75 -17.70 3.96
CA ASP A 252 14.83 -17.65 5.41
C ASP A 252 14.57 -16.23 5.93
N THR A 253 13.49 -16.04 6.67
CA THR A 253 13.07 -14.75 7.24
C THR A 253 13.69 -14.47 8.60
N SER A 254 14.58 -15.32 9.10
CA SER A 254 15.29 -15.11 10.38
C SER A 254 16.23 -13.91 10.34
N ASP A 255 16.53 -13.44 9.15
CA ASP A 255 17.41 -12.32 8.95
C ASP A 255 16.71 -11.00 8.99
N MET A 256 16.71 -10.00 9.38
CA MET A 256 15.98 -8.72 9.40
C MET A 256 15.86 -8.02 8.02
N ILE A 257 16.21 -8.68 6.93
CA ILE A 257 16.22 -8.12 5.57
C ILE A 257 15.21 -8.83 4.66
N THR A 258 15.14 -10.15 4.74
CA THR A 258 14.18 -10.97 4.00
C THR A 258 12.76 -10.57 4.37
N GLY A 259 11.89 -10.43 3.37
CA GLY A 259 10.52 -9.93 3.58
C GLY A 259 10.40 -8.42 3.78
N CYS A 260 11.51 -7.66 3.69
CA CYS A 260 11.50 -6.21 3.71
C CYS A 260 11.58 -5.63 2.28
N PRO A 261 11.04 -4.41 2.06
CA PRO A 261 11.28 -3.68 0.83
C PRO A 261 12.79 -3.37 0.67
N ILE A 262 13.32 -3.57 -0.55
CA ILE A 262 14.69 -3.19 -0.84
C ILE A 262 14.88 -1.66 -0.77
N PRO A 263 15.93 -1.13 -0.15
CA PRO A 263 16.23 0.29 -0.19
C PRO A 263 16.36 0.81 -1.62
N GLN A 264 15.91 2.03 -1.85
CA GLN A 264 15.86 2.66 -3.18
C GLN A 264 16.92 3.74 -3.33
N PRO A 265 18.20 3.40 -3.61
CA PRO A 265 19.22 4.39 -3.91
C PRO A 265 18.99 5.06 -5.26
N ILE A 266 19.51 6.24 -5.40
CA ILE A 266 19.74 6.87 -6.70
C ILE A 266 21.12 6.43 -7.17
N LEU A 267 21.14 5.56 -8.18
CA LEU A 267 22.38 5.04 -8.77
C LEU A 267 22.91 6.02 -9.83
N ASN A 268 24.22 6.21 -9.85
CA ASN A 268 24.90 6.99 -10.88
C ASN A 268 25.34 6.06 -12.03
N ARG A 269 24.56 6.00 -13.11
CA ARG A 269 24.87 5.24 -14.32
C ARG A 269 25.28 6.18 -15.45
N GLU A 270 26.46 6.00 -16.01
CA GLU A 270 26.97 6.79 -17.14
C GLU A 270 26.75 8.32 -16.95
N SER A 271 27.00 8.80 -15.74
CA SER A 271 26.78 10.20 -15.33
C SER A 271 25.30 10.64 -15.25
N LYS A 272 24.35 9.73 -15.35
CA LYS A 272 22.92 10.00 -15.16
C LYS A 272 22.39 9.34 -13.89
N PRO A 273 21.67 10.10 -13.03
CA PRO A 273 21.03 9.51 -11.86
C PRO A 273 19.80 8.70 -12.27
N ILE A 274 19.71 7.45 -11.78
CA ILE A 274 18.55 6.58 -11.98
C ILE A 274 18.19 5.91 -10.66
N LYS A 275 16.92 5.85 -10.29
CA LYS A 275 16.49 5.08 -9.12
C LYS A 275 16.61 3.58 -9.38
N LEU A 276 16.99 2.82 -8.35
CA LEU A 276 17.12 1.37 -8.45
C LEU A 276 15.84 0.69 -8.95
N ASP A 277 14.66 1.14 -8.49
CA ASP A 277 13.38 0.61 -8.92
C ASP A 277 13.14 0.70 -10.44
N ARG A 278 13.71 1.71 -11.12
CA ARG A 278 13.63 1.82 -12.59
C ARG A 278 14.39 0.73 -13.34
N ILE A 279 15.32 0.08 -12.66
CA ILE A 279 16.14 -0.99 -13.24
C ILE A 279 15.51 -2.36 -12.96
N ILE A 280 15.06 -2.59 -11.71
CA ILE A 280 14.68 -3.91 -11.21
C ILE A 280 13.17 -4.12 -11.03
N ALA A 281 12.34 -3.06 -11.02
CA ALA A 281 10.90 -3.21 -10.82
C ALA A 281 10.26 -4.14 -11.87
N SER A 282 9.26 -4.90 -11.42
CA SER A 282 8.55 -5.89 -12.23
C SER A 282 9.41 -7.05 -12.77
N LYS A 283 10.60 -7.26 -12.18
CA LYS A 283 11.51 -8.35 -12.54
C LYS A 283 11.95 -9.08 -11.28
N PHE A 284 12.16 -10.39 -11.40
CA PHE A 284 13.03 -11.07 -10.45
C PHE A 284 14.44 -10.57 -10.69
N SER A 285 15.13 -10.13 -9.66
CA SER A 285 16.45 -9.52 -9.83
C SER A 285 17.42 -10.00 -8.77
N ILE A 286 18.65 -10.25 -9.17
CA ILE A 286 19.77 -10.46 -8.26
C ILE A 286 20.61 -9.19 -8.31
N ILE A 287 20.77 -8.54 -7.16
CA ILE A 287 21.69 -7.39 -7.01
C ILE A 287 22.93 -7.83 -6.25
N SER A 288 24.09 -7.32 -6.65
CA SER A 288 25.38 -7.66 -6.04
C SER A 288 26.44 -6.60 -6.33
N ASN A 289 27.44 -6.49 -5.48
CA ASN A 289 28.66 -5.75 -5.77
C ASN A 289 29.73 -6.61 -6.47
N LYS A 290 29.51 -7.93 -6.59
CA LYS A 290 30.39 -8.92 -7.23
C LYS A 290 29.88 -9.30 -8.64
N ALA A 291 30.65 -10.02 -9.38
CA ALA A 291 30.19 -10.63 -10.63
C ALA A 291 29.36 -11.89 -10.32
N LEU A 292 28.37 -12.18 -11.15
CA LEU A 292 27.62 -13.43 -11.04
C LEU A 292 28.55 -14.60 -11.36
N PRO A 293 28.71 -15.61 -10.47
CA PRO A 293 29.52 -16.78 -10.73
C PRO A 293 28.80 -17.74 -11.67
N MET A 294 29.49 -18.83 -12.02
CA MET A 294 28.86 -19.95 -12.73
C MET A 294 27.83 -20.60 -11.80
N LEU A 295 26.62 -20.74 -12.29
CA LEU A 295 25.50 -21.35 -11.57
C LEU A 295 25.50 -22.88 -11.78
N SER A 296 24.88 -23.62 -10.87
CA SER A 296 24.56 -25.03 -11.10
C SER A 296 23.61 -25.18 -12.30
N PRO A 297 23.56 -26.33 -12.96
CA PRO A 297 22.64 -26.55 -14.07
C PRO A 297 21.15 -26.28 -13.71
N LYS A 298 20.75 -26.67 -12.49
CA LYS A 298 19.39 -26.46 -12.01
C LYS A 298 19.12 -24.96 -11.75
N ALA A 299 20.04 -24.28 -11.08
CA ALA A 299 19.92 -22.82 -10.84
C ALA A 299 19.90 -22.05 -12.16
N GLU A 300 20.67 -22.44 -13.17
CA GLU A 300 20.66 -21.81 -14.49
C GLU A 300 19.31 -22.01 -15.22
N LEU A 301 18.71 -23.20 -15.08
CA LEU A 301 17.37 -23.46 -15.61
C LEU A 301 16.33 -22.51 -14.99
N ILE A 302 16.30 -22.38 -13.67
CA ILE A 302 15.38 -21.52 -12.94
C ILE A 302 15.64 -20.05 -13.29
N PHE A 303 16.91 -19.64 -13.34
CA PHE A 303 17.31 -18.27 -13.71
C PHE A 303 16.74 -17.87 -15.08
N LYS A 304 16.83 -18.76 -16.08
CA LYS A 304 16.26 -18.57 -17.40
C LYS A 304 14.73 -18.63 -17.40
N HIS A 305 14.13 -19.59 -16.68
CA HIS A 305 12.69 -19.77 -16.59
C HIS A 305 11.98 -18.53 -16.04
N LEU A 306 12.52 -17.95 -14.98
CA LEU A 306 12.00 -16.72 -14.36
C LEU A 306 12.50 -15.45 -15.05
N SER A 307 13.44 -15.56 -16.01
CA SER A 307 14.10 -14.42 -16.65
C SER A 307 14.72 -13.46 -15.61
N ILE A 308 15.46 -14.02 -14.65
CA ILE A 308 16.06 -13.25 -13.55
C ILE A 308 17.04 -12.23 -14.11
N HIS A 309 16.85 -10.97 -13.74
CA HIS A 309 17.79 -9.89 -14.08
C HIS A 309 18.94 -9.86 -13.09
N PHE A 310 20.17 -9.73 -13.59
CA PHE A 310 21.35 -9.52 -12.75
C PHE A 310 21.81 -8.07 -12.84
N GLU A 311 21.90 -7.39 -11.69
CA GLU A 311 22.35 -6.01 -11.61
C GLU A 311 23.56 -5.87 -10.69
N LYS A 312 24.71 -5.50 -11.26
CA LYS A 312 25.91 -5.22 -10.49
C LYS A 312 25.91 -3.76 -10.04
N ILE A 313 26.00 -3.54 -8.73
CA ILE A 313 26.00 -2.21 -8.11
C ILE A 313 27.27 -2.07 -7.27
N THR A 314 28.13 -1.12 -7.65
CA THR A 314 29.35 -0.82 -6.93
C THR A 314 29.17 0.39 -6.01
N SER A 315 30.13 0.62 -5.11
CA SER A 315 30.18 1.83 -4.26
C SER A 315 30.27 3.13 -5.07
N LYS A 316 30.71 3.08 -6.32
CA LYS A 316 30.73 4.25 -7.23
C LYS A 316 29.31 4.56 -7.75
N ASP A 317 28.47 3.55 -7.84
CA ASP A 317 27.08 3.70 -8.29
C ASP A 317 26.19 4.19 -7.15
N ASP A 318 26.29 3.60 -5.96
CA ASP A 318 25.52 3.96 -4.75
C ASP A 318 26.32 4.93 -3.84
N LYS A 319 26.39 6.20 -4.23
CA LYS A 319 27.13 7.24 -3.48
C LYS A 319 26.54 7.51 -2.09
N GLU A 320 25.24 7.29 -1.90
CA GLU A 320 24.58 7.48 -0.61
C GLU A 320 24.76 6.26 0.31
N SER A 321 25.39 5.20 -0.19
CA SER A 321 25.65 3.94 0.55
C SER A 321 24.39 3.32 1.16
N ARG A 322 23.23 3.47 0.51
CA ARG A 322 21.94 2.94 1.00
C ARG A 322 21.89 1.41 1.01
N LEU A 323 22.67 0.76 0.13
CA LEU A 323 22.76 -0.71 0.06
C LEU A 323 23.92 -1.26 0.90
N ARG A 324 24.69 -0.42 1.57
CA ARG A 324 25.88 -0.83 2.31
C ARG A 324 25.57 -1.92 3.34
N ASN A 325 24.60 -1.68 4.21
CA ASN A 325 24.25 -2.64 5.27
C ASN A 325 23.80 -4.01 4.72
N ILE A 326 23.30 -4.03 3.47
CA ILE A 326 22.92 -5.27 2.78
C ILE A 326 24.17 -5.97 2.24
N PHE A 327 25.04 -5.22 1.54
CA PHE A 327 26.26 -5.79 0.96
C PHE A 327 27.37 -6.10 1.99
N ASP A 328 27.31 -5.49 3.18
CA ASP A 328 28.17 -5.88 4.30
C ASP A 328 27.78 -7.26 4.86
N LYS A 329 26.53 -7.69 4.65
CA LYS A 329 25.99 -8.96 5.14
C LYS A 329 25.93 -10.05 4.07
N TYR A 330 25.64 -9.70 2.81
CA TYR A 330 25.45 -10.65 1.71
C TYR A 330 26.21 -10.25 0.46
N ASP A 331 26.73 -11.25 -0.26
CA ASP A 331 27.33 -11.06 -1.57
C ASP A 331 26.28 -10.85 -2.66
N PHE A 332 25.16 -11.58 -2.56
CA PHE A 332 24.04 -11.53 -3.50
C PHE A 332 22.72 -11.40 -2.76
N VAL A 333 21.83 -10.59 -3.31
CA VAL A 333 20.48 -10.42 -2.79
C VAL A 333 19.48 -10.62 -3.91
N LEU A 334 18.57 -11.56 -3.72
CA LEU A 334 17.47 -11.83 -4.63
C LEU A 334 16.26 -10.97 -4.24
N VAL A 335 15.77 -10.21 -5.21
CA VAL A 335 14.66 -9.27 -5.06
C VAL A 335 13.50 -9.71 -5.95
N ARG A 336 12.30 -9.72 -5.40
CA ARG A 336 11.05 -10.05 -6.09
C ARG A 336 10.58 -8.88 -6.98
N PRO A 337 9.66 -9.14 -7.95
CA PRO A 337 9.13 -8.10 -8.84
C PRO A 337 8.40 -6.95 -8.11
N ASP A 338 7.87 -7.19 -6.92
CA ASP A 338 7.23 -6.21 -6.05
C ASP A 338 8.21 -5.46 -5.13
N LEU A 339 9.53 -5.60 -5.39
CA LEU A 339 10.62 -4.93 -4.69
C LEU A 339 10.85 -5.38 -3.25
N TYR A 340 10.34 -6.54 -2.86
CA TYR A 340 10.67 -7.16 -1.58
C TYR A 340 11.88 -8.09 -1.72
N VAL A 341 12.74 -8.08 -0.72
CA VAL A 341 13.88 -8.99 -0.64
C VAL A 341 13.38 -10.42 -0.41
N TYR A 342 13.68 -11.32 -1.35
CA TYR A 342 13.42 -12.74 -1.19
C TYR A 342 14.39 -13.38 -0.20
N GLY A 343 15.66 -13.00 -0.26
CA GLY A 343 16.72 -13.45 0.61
C GLY A 343 18.09 -12.99 0.12
N GLY A 344 19.09 -13.14 0.98
CA GLY A 344 20.48 -12.87 0.69
C GLY A 344 21.36 -14.09 0.91
N CYS A 345 22.51 -14.17 0.22
CA CYS A 345 23.45 -15.27 0.37
C CYS A 345 24.89 -14.84 0.05
N ASP A 346 25.83 -15.66 0.51
CA ASP A 346 27.23 -15.61 0.13
C ASP A 346 27.48 -16.22 -1.25
N LEU A 347 28.65 -15.98 -1.81
CA LEU A 347 29.08 -16.46 -3.14
C LEU A 347 28.85 -17.95 -3.36
N GLU A 348 29.12 -18.77 -2.35
CA GLU A 348 29.01 -20.22 -2.44
C GLU A 348 27.58 -20.73 -2.50
N ASN A 349 26.63 -19.93 -2.01
CA ASN A 349 25.20 -20.29 -1.84
C ASN A 349 24.26 -19.72 -2.90
N ILE A 350 24.77 -19.00 -3.91
CA ILE A 350 23.93 -18.36 -4.94
C ILE A 350 23.07 -19.36 -5.72
N SER A 351 23.63 -20.55 -6.04
CA SER A 351 22.85 -21.58 -6.71
C SER A 351 21.75 -22.12 -5.81
N ASN A 352 22.03 -22.34 -4.52
CA ASN A 352 21.04 -22.87 -3.57
C ASN A 352 19.85 -21.92 -3.38
N ILE A 353 20.09 -20.61 -3.26
CA ILE A 353 19.00 -19.63 -3.11
C ILE A 353 18.15 -19.54 -4.38
N ILE A 354 18.73 -19.69 -5.58
CA ILE A 354 17.97 -19.72 -6.83
C ILE A 354 17.17 -21.03 -6.91
N GLU A 355 17.74 -22.15 -6.53
CA GLU A 355 17.06 -23.46 -6.55
C GLU A 355 15.88 -23.52 -5.59
N SER A 356 15.97 -22.82 -4.44
CA SER A 356 14.86 -22.74 -3.48
C SER A 356 13.59 -22.08 -4.05
N LEU A 357 13.72 -21.32 -5.14
CA LEU A 357 12.57 -20.70 -5.81
C LEU A 357 11.59 -21.73 -6.40
N GLU A 358 12.08 -22.93 -6.75
CA GLU A 358 11.22 -23.98 -7.32
C GLU A 358 10.06 -24.32 -6.37
N ASP A 359 10.40 -24.68 -5.16
CA ASP A 359 9.40 -25.05 -4.15
C ASP A 359 8.64 -23.84 -3.64
N THR A 360 9.35 -22.74 -3.34
CA THR A 360 8.75 -21.54 -2.74
C THR A 360 7.75 -20.85 -3.66
N PHE A 361 8.00 -20.84 -4.98
CA PHE A 361 7.12 -20.22 -5.97
C PHE A 361 6.22 -21.24 -6.68
N PHE A 362 6.25 -22.50 -6.24
CA PHE A 362 5.46 -23.57 -6.87
C PHE A 362 5.71 -23.64 -8.39
N LEU A 363 6.98 -23.55 -8.80
CA LEU A 363 7.36 -23.47 -10.22
C LEU A 363 7.00 -24.75 -10.97
N LYS A 364 6.74 -24.59 -12.26
CA LYS A 364 6.56 -25.65 -13.25
C LYS A 364 7.74 -25.58 -14.23
N LEU A 365 8.82 -26.27 -13.91
CA LEU A 365 10.04 -26.33 -14.71
C LEU A 365 9.91 -27.28 -15.92
#